data_a02b1e75fb4f2022d557ab031e78f69a
#
_entry.id   a02b1e75fb4f2022d557ab031e78f69a
#
_cell.length_a   1.000
_cell.length_b   1.000
_cell.length_c   1.000
_cell.angle_alpha   90.00
_cell.angle_beta   90.00
_cell.angle_gamma   90.00
#
_symmetry.space_group_name_H-M   'P 1'
#
loop_
_entity.id
_entity.type
_entity.pdbx_description
1 polymer ?
#
loop_
_entity_poly.entity_id
_entity_poly.type
_entity_poly.pdbx_seq_one_letter_code
_entity_poly.pdbx_strand_id
1 'polypeptide(L)'
;CDETGVALVRAHADRSELLVDAVASSMDEHARFGGIIPEIASRAHLEAMIPTVERALGTAGVTLADVDAVAVTAGPGLVGSLTVGTAAAKALAYGLGKPLYGVNHVIGHAAVDELVHGLFPDRVMALVVSGGHSSLLLIDDVVTGVRELGSTLDDAAGEAFDKVGRLLGLPYPGGPHIDRLAREGDPTAIRFPRGLTAAKDQEKHAYDFSFSGLKTAVARWVEARQDAGEEIPLEDVSASFAAAVADVLTAKTIAACRRHGVDTLVVGGGFSANSQLRDLAAERCAEAGIELRIPPIRYCTDNGAMIAALGAAVVRRGLPASDFGIGVDSTMPLETVTV
;
A
#
# COMPACT_ATOMS: atom_id res chain seq x y z
N CYS A 1 4.87 8.22 -0.40
CA CYS A 1 5.53 9.44 0.12
C CYS A 1 6.22 10.27 -0.95
N ASP A 2 6.32 9.78 -2.17
CA ASP A 2 6.99 10.40 -3.34
C ASP A 2 6.02 10.76 -4.46
N GLU A 3 4.73 10.43 -4.30
CA GLU A 3 3.66 10.83 -5.21
C GLU A 3 2.81 11.96 -4.63
N THR A 4 2.58 12.99 -5.44
CA THR A 4 1.54 13.99 -5.23
C THR A 4 0.32 13.56 -6.02
N GLY A 5 -0.70 13.03 -5.35
CA GLY A 5 -1.93 12.53 -5.96
C GLY A 5 -3.11 13.47 -5.73
N VAL A 6 -3.86 13.76 -6.79
CA VAL A 6 -5.14 14.48 -6.73
C VAL A 6 -6.16 13.73 -7.56
N ALA A 7 -7.26 13.32 -6.95
CA ALA A 7 -8.34 12.64 -7.63
C ALA A 7 -9.70 13.28 -7.36
N LEU A 8 -10.61 13.09 -8.28
CA LEU A 8 -12.00 13.49 -8.16
C LEU A 8 -12.88 12.24 -8.24
N VAL A 9 -13.66 12.02 -7.20
CA VAL A 9 -14.61 10.92 -7.10
C VAL A 9 -16.01 11.50 -6.91
N ARG A 10 -16.96 11.01 -7.70
CA ARG A 10 -18.37 11.27 -7.48
C ARG A 10 -18.96 10.16 -6.61
N ALA A 11 -19.37 10.53 -5.39
CA ALA A 11 -20.00 9.62 -4.46
C ALA A 11 -21.50 9.51 -4.76
N HIS A 12 -21.98 8.31 -5.11
CA HIS A 12 -23.38 7.95 -5.18
C HIS A 12 -23.78 7.14 -3.94
N ALA A 13 -25.08 6.94 -3.72
CA ALA A 13 -25.55 6.13 -2.60
C ALA A 13 -25.12 4.66 -2.71
N ASP A 14 -24.98 4.15 -3.94
CA ASP A 14 -24.72 2.76 -4.27
C ASP A 14 -23.36 2.48 -4.94
N ARG A 15 -22.57 3.50 -5.22
CA ARG A 15 -21.25 3.37 -5.85
C ARG A 15 -20.41 4.63 -5.71
N SER A 16 -19.13 4.49 -5.97
CA SER A 16 -18.21 5.59 -6.20
C SER A 16 -17.72 5.57 -7.66
N GLU A 17 -17.72 6.73 -8.32
CA GLU A 17 -17.26 6.90 -9.70
C GLU A 17 -16.00 7.76 -9.72
N LEU A 18 -14.90 7.18 -10.21
CA LEU A 18 -13.68 7.93 -10.41
C LEU A 18 -13.78 8.78 -11.68
N LEU A 19 -13.67 10.09 -11.54
CA LEU A 19 -13.65 11.03 -12.66
C LEU A 19 -12.23 11.23 -13.18
N VAL A 20 -11.25 11.30 -12.29
CA VAL A 20 -9.83 11.46 -12.61
C VAL A 20 -8.97 11.05 -11.44
N ASP A 21 -7.79 10.53 -11.74
CA ASP A 21 -6.66 10.37 -10.83
C ASP A 21 -5.40 10.96 -11.48
N ALA A 22 -4.91 12.06 -10.93
CA ALA A 22 -3.73 12.76 -11.43
C ALA A 22 -2.60 12.60 -10.41
N VAL A 23 -1.49 12.00 -10.85
CA VAL A 23 -0.33 11.73 -10.02
C VAL A 23 0.91 12.42 -10.60
N ALA A 24 1.68 13.09 -9.76
CA ALA A 24 3.02 13.58 -10.05
C ALA A 24 3.99 12.85 -9.12
N SER A 25 4.96 12.13 -9.67
CA SER A 25 5.95 11.36 -8.92
C SER A 25 7.30 12.07 -8.90
N SER A 26 7.96 12.03 -7.75
CA SER A 26 9.34 12.48 -7.56
C SER A 26 10.32 11.30 -7.45
N MET A 27 9.92 10.10 -7.85
CA MET A 27 10.72 8.88 -7.74
C MET A 27 12.10 9.01 -8.40
N ASP A 28 12.19 9.64 -9.57
CA ASP A 28 13.46 9.83 -10.29
C ASP A 28 14.46 10.68 -9.49
N GLU A 29 13.98 11.61 -8.68
CA GLU A 29 14.84 12.43 -7.80
C GLU A 29 15.38 11.60 -6.63
N HIS A 30 14.60 10.63 -6.15
CA HIS A 30 14.95 9.75 -5.05
C HIS A 30 15.83 8.58 -5.47
N ALA A 31 15.67 8.09 -6.70
CA ALA A 31 16.39 6.92 -7.23
C ALA A 31 17.91 7.07 -7.10
N ARG A 32 18.46 8.26 -7.36
CA ARG A 32 19.90 8.57 -7.23
C ARG A 32 20.44 8.45 -5.81
N PHE A 33 19.56 8.49 -4.79
CA PHE A 33 19.95 8.31 -3.38
C PHE A 33 19.67 6.88 -2.88
N GLY A 34 19.03 6.06 -3.71
CA GLY A 34 18.65 4.68 -3.36
C GLY A 34 17.58 4.59 -2.28
N GLY A 35 16.71 5.59 -2.18
CA GLY A 35 15.59 5.64 -1.23
C GLY A 35 15.01 7.04 -1.08
N ILE A 36 13.86 7.15 -0.45
CA ILE A 36 13.15 8.43 -0.28
C ILE A 36 13.90 9.34 0.71
N ILE A 37 14.16 10.58 0.29
CA ILE A 37 14.74 11.63 1.13
C ILE A 37 13.61 12.58 1.56
N PRO A 38 13.26 12.64 2.87
CA PRO A 38 12.07 13.38 3.34
C PRO A 38 12.02 14.85 2.94
N GLU A 39 13.16 15.55 2.95
CA GLU A 39 13.22 16.96 2.56
C GLU A 39 12.95 17.15 1.06
N ILE A 40 13.51 16.29 0.22
CA ILE A 40 13.28 16.33 -1.24
C ILE A 40 11.79 16.05 -1.52
N ALA A 41 11.22 15.01 -0.89
CA ALA A 41 9.81 14.68 -1.04
C ALA A 41 8.90 15.86 -0.68
N SER A 42 9.14 16.52 0.45
CA SER A 42 8.33 17.66 0.89
C SER A 42 8.38 18.83 -0.11
N ARG A 43 9.55 19.13 -0.67
CA ARG A 43 9.72 20.17 -1.69
C ARG A 43 9.02 19.80 -2.99
N ALA A 44 9.20 18.56 -3.44
CA ALA A 44 8.54 18.07 -4.66
C ALA A 44 7.00 18.14 -4.54
N HIS A 45 6.44 17.76 -3.39
CA HIS A 45 5.01 17.91 -3.13
C HIS A 45 4.54 19.36 -3.19
N LEU A 46 5.31 20.29 -2.62
CA LEU A 46 4.97 21.71 -2.64
C LEU A 46 4.92 22.26 -4.08
N GLU A 47 5.89 21.89 -4.90
CA GLU A 47 5.98 22.34 -6.30
C GLU A 47 4.92 21.68 -7.18
N ALA A 48 4.61 20.39 -6.95
CA ALA A 48 3.67 19.61 -7.75
C ALA A 48 2.20 19.85 -7.39
N MET A 49 1.89 20.37 -6.21
CA MET A 49 0.51 20.41 -5.68
C MET A 49 -0.44 21.20 -6.60
N ILE A 50 -0.16 22.46 -6.87
CA ILE A 50 -1.05 23.30 -7.69
C ILE A 50 -1.17 22.78 -9.12
N PRO A 51 -0.07 22.47 -9.84
CA PRO A 51 -0.16 21.89 -11.18
C PRO A 51 -0.97 20.58 -11.25
N THR A 52 -0.88 19.76 -10.20
CA THR A 52 -1.64 18.48 -10.16
C THR A 52 -3.12 18.71 -9.92
N VAL A 53 -3.49 19.68 -9.06
CA VAL A 53 -4.90 20.10 -8.87
C VAL A 53 -5.48 20.64 -10.17
N GLU A 54 -4.79 21.56 -10.83
CA GLU A 54 -5.24 22.16 -12.10
C GLU A 54 -5.40 21.09 -13.20
N ARG A 55 -4.45 20.18 -13.31
CA ARG A 55 -4.53 19.06 -14.25
C ARG A 55 -5.72 18.15 -13.95
N ALA A 56 -5.98 17.83 -12.68
CA ALA A 56 -7.12 16.99 -12.29
C ALA A 56 -8.46 17.64 -12.67
N LEU A 57 -8.65 18.91 -12.31
CA LEU A 57 -9.86 19.67 -12.64
C LEU A 57 -10.06 19.78 -14.16
N GLY A 58 -9.00 20.16 -14.89
CA GLY A 58 -9.06 20.28 -16.35
C GLY A 58 -9.37 18.95 -17.05
N THR A 59 -8.79 17.84 -16.58
CA THR A 59 -9.05 16.50 -17.16
C THR A 59 -10.48 16.02 -16.87
N ALA A 60 -11.01 16.30 -15.68
CA ALA A 60 -12.38 15.95 -15.32
C ALA A 60 -13.43 16.91 -15.92
N GLY A 61 -13.01 18.07 -16.45
CA GLY A 61 -13.91 19.07 -16.99
C GLY A 61 -14.80 19.73 -15.91
N VAL A 62 -14.30 19.83 -14.68
CA VAL A 62 -14.98 20.45 -13.54
C VAL A 62 -14.16 21.60 -12.96
N THR A 63 -14.80 22.40 -12.12
CA THR A 63 -14.18 23.51 -11.40
C THR A 63 -14.14 23.25 -9.90
N LEU A 64 -13.42 24.06 -9.15
CA LEU A 64 -13.44 24.00 -7.68
C LEU A 64 -14.83 24.25 -7.08
N ALA A 65 -15.71 24.99 -7.77
CA ALA A 65 -17.07 25.23 -7.31
C ALA A 65 -17.93 23.95 -7.30
N ASP A 66 -17.59 22.97 -8.14
CA ASP A 66 -18.29 21.69 -8.26
C ASP A 66 -17.85 20.67 -7.20
N VAL A 67 -16.85 21.02 -6.37
CA VAL A 67 -16.35 20.15 -5.29
C VAL A 67 -17.20 20.34 -4.04
N ASP A 68 -17.71 19.27 -3.47
CA ASP A 68 -18.57 19.28 -2.27
C ASP A 68 -17.82 18.99 -0.96
N ALA A 69 -16.69 18.29 -1.03
CA ALA A 69 -15.86 17.93 0.10
C ALA A 69 -14.40 17.75 -0.32
N VAL A 70 -13.47 17.94 0.62
CA VAL A 70 -12.03 17.70 0.43
C VAL A 70 -11.59 16.59 1.37
N ALA A 71 -10.98 15.54 0.85
CA ALA A 71 -10.33 14.51 1.64
C ALA A 71 -8.81 14.59 1.49
N VAL A 72 -8.08 14.31 2.56
CA VAL A 72 -6.61 14.38 2.58
C VAL A 72 -6.03 13.31 3.49
N THR A 73 -4.87 12.79 3.14
CA THR A 73 -4.09 11.90 3.99
C THR A 73 -3.63 12.65 5.24
N ALA A 74 -4.11 12.25 6.42
CA ALA A 74 -3.68 12.79 7.71
C ALA A 74 -2.54 11.95 8.34
N GLY A 75 -2.42 10.70 7.95
CA GLY A 75 -1.42 9.73 8.42
C GLY A 75 -1.78 8.29 8.02
N PRO A 76 -0.90 7.31 8.33
CA PRO A 76 0.51 7.51 8.69
C PRO A 76 1.36 7.91 7.47
N GLY A 77 2.60 8.40 7.72
CA GLY A 77 3.53 8.75 6.65
C GLY A 77 4.60 9.77 7.06
N LEU A 78 5.39 10.24 6.11
CA LEU A 78 6.42 11.26 6.37
C LEU A 78 5.77 12.60 6.73
N VAL A 79 6.10 13.12 7.91
CA VAL A 79 5.52 14.36 8.47
C VAL A 79 5.57 15.52 7.47
N GLY A 80 6.70 15.73 6.79
CA GLY A 80 6.84 16.82 5.82
C GLY A 80 5.88 16.70 4.64
N SER A 81 5.77 15.50 4.05
CA SER A 81 4.84 15.22 2.93
C SER A 81 3.39 15.38 3.38
N LEU A 82 3.01 14.79 4.52
CA LEU A 82 1.68 14.92 5.09
C LEU A 82 1.32 16.38 5.38
N THR A 83 2.27 17.17 5.90
CA THR A 83 2.06 18.59 6.23
C THR A 83 1.75 19.42 4.97
N VAL A 84 2.46 19.19 3.87
CA VAL A 84 2.19 19.87 2.60
C VAL A 84 0.79 19.55 2.10
N GLY A 85 0.42 18.26 2.05
CA GLY A 85 -0.90 17.81 1.63
C GLY A 85 -2.03 18.38 2.50
N THR A 86 -1.88 18.26 3.82
CA THR A 86 -2.87 18.74 4.78
C THR A 86 -3.03 20.27 4.75
N ALA A 87 -1.93 21.02 4.61
CA ALA A 87 -1.99 22.48 4.47
C ALA A 87 -2.72 22.92 3.19
N ALA A 88 -2.44 22.28 2.06
CA ALA A 88 -3.12 22.53 0.81
C ALA A 88 -4.63 22.21 0.89
N ALA A 89 -4.97 21.04 1.46
CA ALA A 89 -6.36 20.63 1.62
C ALA A 89 -7.16 21.58 2.54
N LYS A 90 -6.56 22.03 3.65
CA LYS A 90 -7.15 23.02 4.56
C LYS A 90 -7.41 24.34 3.83
N ALA A 91 -6.42 24.84 3.08
CA ALA A 91 -6.55 26.08 2.31
C ALA A 91 -7.68 25.98 1.28
N LEU A 92 -7.79 24.88 0.56
CA LEU A 92 -8.85 24.62 -0.41
C LEU A 92 -10.22 24.53 0.28
N ALA A 93 -10.35 23.67 1.30
CA ALA A 93 -11.61 23.48 2.01
C ALA A 93 -12.11 24.79 2.65
N TYR A 94 -11.22 25.53 3.31
CA TYR A 94 -11.55 26.82 3.93
C TYR A 94 -11.95 27.88 2.87
N GLY A 95 -11.17 28.01 1.79
CA GLY A 95 -11.43 28.97 0.72
C GLY A 95 -12.74 28.70 -0.05
N LEU A 96 -13.13 27.43 -0.15
CA LEU A 96 -14.36 26.99 -0.80
C LEU A 96 -15.57 26.94 0.16
N GLY A 97 -15.37 27.06 1.47
CA GLY A 97 -16.41 26.84 2.48
C GLY A 97 -16.93 25.40 2.49
N LYS A 98 -16.07 24.42 2.20
CA LYS A 98 -16.43 23.00 2.09
C LYS A 98 -15.86 22.19 3.27
N PRO A 99 -16.50 21.05 3.64
CA PRO A 99 -16.00 20.17 4.68
C PRO A 99 -14.66 19.53 4.30
N LEU A 100 -13.81 19.35 5.32
CA LEU A 100 -12.51 18.68 5.21
C LEU A 100 -12.60 17.33 5.93
N TYR A 101 -11.97 16.30 5.34
CA TYR A 101 -11.86 14.97 5.94
C TYR A 101 -10.40 14.51 5.92
N GLY A 102 -9.78 14.44 7.10
CA GLY A 102 -8.47 13.81 7.29
C GLY A 102 -8.66 12.30 7.37
N VAL A 103 -8.02 11.54 6.49
CA VAL A 103 -8.21 10.08 6.41
C VAL A 103 -6.89 9.31 6.49
N ASN A 104 -7.01 8.02 6.82
CA ASN A 104 -5.88 7.10 6.96
C ASN A 104 -5.36 6.64 5.60
N HIS A 105 -4.04 6.78 5.39
CA HIS A 105 -3.33 6.39 4.19
C HIS A 105 -3.44 4.87 3.91
N VAL A 106 -3.20 4.05 4.92
CA VAL A 106 -3.14 2.58 4.76
C VAL A 106 -4.52 2.01 4.45
N ILE A 107 -5.55 2.55 5.09
CA ILE A 107 -6.93 2.16 4.81
C ILE A 107 -7.35 2.60 3.41
N GLY A 108 -6.81 3.71 2.91
CA GLY A 108 -7.01 4.13 1.52
C GLY A 108 -6.62 3.04 0.51
N HIS A 109 -5.53 2.32 0.74
CA HIS A 109 -5.12 1.20 -0.12
C HIS A 109 -6.13 0.05 -0.17
N ALA A 110 -6.91 -0.17 0.88
CA ALA A 110 -8.02 -1.11 0.84
C ALA A 110 -9.26 -0.48 0.19
N ALA A 111 -9.57 0.77 0.54
CA ALA A 111 -10.78 1.47 0.08
C ALA A 111 -10.82 1.71 -1.43
N VAL A 112 -9.66 1.78 -2.12
CA VAL A 112 -9.62 1.92 -3.59
C VAL A 112 -10.29 0.77 -4.33
N ASP A 113 -10.46 -0.38 -3.69
CA ASP A 113 -11.22 -1.52 -4.20
C ASP A 113 -12.64 -1.13 -4.63
N GLU A 114 -13.27 -0.21 -3.90
CA GLU A 114 -14.62 0.28 -4.21
C GLU A 114 -14.73 0.91 -5.61
N LEU A 115 -13.67 1.52 -6.10
CA LEU A 115 -13.66 2.13 -7.45
C LEU A 115 -13.60 1.11 -8.58
N VAL A 116 -13.31 -0.14 -8.27
CA VAL A 116 -13.13 -1.23 -9.24
C VAL A 116 -14.24 -2.26 -9.14
N HIS A 117 -14.59 -2.67 -7.92
CA HIS A 117 -15.50 -3.80 -7.66
C HIS A 117 -16.85 -3.37 -7.09
N GLY A 118 -17.11 -2.06 -6.95
CA GLY A 118 -18.33 -1.54 -6.33
C GLY A 118 -18.17 -1.35 -4.83
N LEU A 119 -19.26 -1.03 -4.12
CA LEU A 119 -19.22 -0.75 -2.69
C LEU A 119 -18.41 -1.81 -1.92
N PHE A 120 -17.66 -1.32 -0.97
CA PHE A 120 -16.84 -2.16 -0.12
C PHE A 120 -17.74 -3.16 0.63
N PRO A 121 -17.49 -4.48 0.54
CA PRO A 121 -18.35 -5.47 1.17
C PRO A 121 -18.35 -5.36 2.69
N ASP A 122 -19.44 -5.79 3.31
CA ASP A 122 -19.45 -6.04 4.74
C ASP A 122 -18.49 -7.18 5.05
N ARG A 123 -17.58 -6.96 6.00
CA ARG A 123 -16.65 -7.96 6.54
C ARG A 123 -15.73 -8.60 5.50
N VAL A 124 -14.58 -7.97 5.31
CA VAL A 124 -13.49 -8.47 4.45
C VAL A 124 -12.19 -8.64 5.22
N MET A 125 -11.31 -9.49 4.71
CA MET A 125 -9.91 -9.49 5.06
C MET A 125 -9.17 -8.56 4.09
N ALA A 126 -8.35 -7.64 4.58
CA ALA A 126 -7.50 -6.81 3.75
C ALA A 126 -6.02 -7.07 4.06
N LEU A 127 -5.27 -7.45 3.04
CA LEU A 127 -3.80 -7.53 3.09
C LEU A 127 -3.23 -6.29 2.42
N VAL A 128 -2.71 -5.36 3.21
CA VAL A 128 -2.09 -4.13 2.69
C VAL A 128 -0.58 -4.26 2.77
N VAL A 129 0.06 -4.29 1.59
CA VAL A 129 1.52 -4.51 1.47
C VAL A 129 2.13 -3.45 0.56
N SER A 130 3.04 -2.65 1.13
CA SER A 130 3.72 -1.55 0.45
C SER A 130 5.20 -1.49 0.80
N GLY A 131 5.88 -0.42 0.42
CA GLY A 131 7.25 -0.12 0.84
C GLY A 131 7.40 0.09 2.34
N GLY A 132 6.37 0.63 3.02
CA GLY A 132 6.42 0.95 4.44
C GLY A 132 5.52 0.08 5.33
N HIS A 133 4.58 -0.66 4.75
CA HIS A 133 3.59 -1.42 5.51
C HIS A 133 3.45 -2.85 5.00
N SER A 134 3.21 -3.77 5.92
CA SER A 134 2.76 -5.13 5.64
C SER A 134 1.83 -5.50 6.78
N SER A 135 0.53 -5.26 6.57
CA SER A 135 -0.51 -5.38 7.60
C SER A 135 -1.68 -6.23 7.12
N LEU A 136 -2.22 -7.03 8.02
CA LEU A 136 -3.42 -7.83 7.84
C LEU A 136 -4.54 -7.25 8.68
N LEU A 137 -5.61 -6.83 8.01
CA LEU A 137 -6.74 -6.14 8.62
C LEU A 137 -8.02 -6.97 8.47
N LEU A 138 -8.80 -7.02 9.52
CA LEU A 138 -10.20 -7.44 9.46
C LEU A 138 -11.06 -6.17 9.43
N ILE A 139 -11.85 -6.03 8.39
CA ILE A 139 -12.67 -4.86 8.13
C ILE A 139 -14.14 -5.29 8.12
N ASP A 140 -14.87 -4.96 9.19
CA ASP A 140 -16.32 -5.14 9.27
C ASP A 140 -17.06 -3.96 8.63
N ASP A 141 -16.45 -2.78 8.60
CA ASP A 141 -16.86 -1.56 7.90
C ASP A 141 -15.62 -0.71 7.63
N VAL A 142 -15.42 -0.28 6.37
CA VAL A 142 -14.20 0.41 5.96
C VAL A 142 -13.98 1.76 6.66
N VAL A 143 -15.02 2.33 7.26
CA VAL A 143 -14.98 3.64 7.92
C VAL A 143 -14.92 3.51 9.44
N THR A 144 -15.66 2.57 10.02
CA THR A 144 -15.87 2.49 11.48
C THR A 144 -15.48 1.15 12.11
N GLY A 145 -15.17 0.16 11.29
CA GLY A 145 -14.98 -1.22 11.74
C GLY A 145 -13.67 -1.85 11.28
N VAL A 146 -12.54 -1.12 11.36
CA VAL A 146 -11.21 -1.63 11.01
C VAL A 146 -10.51 -2.15 12.25
N ARG A 147 -9.91 -3.34 12.15
CA ARG A 147 -9.11 -3.96 13.20
C ARG A 147 -7.85 -4.58 12.62
N GLU A 148 -6.69 -4.20 13.14
CA GLU A 148 -5.42 -4.83 12.79
C GLU A 148 -5.32 -6.20 13.48
N LEU A 149 -5.10 -7.26 12.70
CA LEU A 149 -4.87 -8.62 13.20
C LEU A 149 -3.39 -8.90 13.40
N GLY A 150 -2.54 -8.33 12.56
CA GLY A 150 -1.10 -8.45 12.61
C GLY A 150 -0.42 -7.59 11.57
N SER A 151 0.85 -7.32 11.81
CA SER A 151 1.69 -6.50 10.92
C SER A 151 3.13 -6.99 10.94
N THR A 152 3.97 -6.36 10.10
CA THR A 152 5.39 -6.68 10.16
C THR A 152 6.04 -6.19 11.45
N LEU A 153 6.88 -7.05 12.05
CA LEU A 153 7.65 -6.73 13.26
C LEU A 153 8.99 -6.05 12.95
N ASP A 154 9.36 -5.99 11.67
CA ASP A 154 10.64 -5.45 11.20
C ASP A 154 10.47 -4.79 9.81
N ASP A 155 11.27 -5.16 8.82
CA ASP A 155 11.16 -4.61 7.47
C ASP A 155 9.76 -4.92 6.87
N ALA A 156 9.15 -3.98 6.18
CA ALA A 156 8.00 -4.26 5.31
C ALA A 156 8.45 -5.10 4.09
N ALA A 157 7.51 -5.80 3.44
CA ALA A 157 7.85 -6.65 2.30
C ALA A 157 8.48 -5.86 1.14
N GLY A 158 7.94 -4.68 0.79
CA GLY A 158 8.52 -3.83 -0.24
C GLY A 158 9.91 -3.32 0.14
N GLU A 159 10.12 -2.91 1.40
CA GLU A 159 11.42 -2.51 1.93
C GLU A 159 12.44 -3.66 1.86
N ALA A 160 12.01 -4.90 2.15
CA ALA A 160 12.86 -6.08 2.02
C ALA A 160 13.28 -6.31 0.55
N PHE A 161 12.38 -6.08 -0.41
CA PHE A 161 12.69 -6.14 -1.84
C PHE A 161 13.70 -5.06 -2.26
N ASP A 162 13.58 -3.84 -1.78
CA ASP A 162 14.53 -2.78 -2.08
C ASP A 162 15.92 -3.06 -1.50
N LYS A 163 15.97 -3.59 -0.26
CA LYS A 163 17.23 -3.97 0.39
C LYS A 163 17.90 -5.16 -0.30
N VAL A 164 17.14 -6.18 -0.70
CA VAL A 164 17.66 -7.33 -1.46
C VAL A 164 18.05 -6.91 -2.88
N GLY A 165 17.27 -6.06 -3.54
CA GLY A 165 17.62 -5.49 -4.84
C GLY A 165 18.98 -4.79 -4.81
N ARG A 166 19.21 -3.95 -3.79
CA ARG A 166 20.50 -3.29 -3.58
C ARG A 166 21.64 -4.30 -3.35
N LEU A 167 21.39 -5.36 -2.56
CA LEU A 167 22.35 -6.43 -2.32
C LEU A 167 22.76 -7.15 -3.63
N LEU A 168 21.80 -7.34 -4.53
CA LEU A 168 22.00 -7.97 -5.84
C LEU A 168 22.54 -6.99 -6.91
N GLY A 169 22.79 -5.72 -6.55
CA GLY A 169 23.29 -4.70 -7.47
C GLY A 169 22.23 -4.18 -8.44
N LEU A 170 20.93 -4.38 -8.15
CA LEU A 170 19.82 -3.91 -8.98
C LEU A 170 19.51 -2.41 -8.70
N PRO A 171 18.97 -1.69 -9.69
CA PRO A 171 18.55 -0.30 -9.51
C PRO A 171 17.42 -0.15 -8.47
N TYR A 172 17.29 1.04 -7.89
CA TYR A 172 16.15 1.41 -7.06
C TYR A 172 15.01 1.97 -7.92
N PRO A 173 13.74 1.60 -7.64
CA PRO A 173 13.28 0.65 -6.61
C PRO A 173 13.55 -0.81 -7.00
N GLY A 174 13.94 -1.63 -6.01
CA GLY A 174 14.32 -3.04 -6.23
C GLY A 174 13.16 -3.94 -6.63
N GLY A 175 11.96 -3.65 -6.15
CA GLY A 175 10.76 -4.48 -6.35
C GLY A 175 10.49 -4.86 -7.80
N PRO A 176 10.32 -3.91 -8.74
CA PRO A 176 10.07 -4.20 -10.15
C PRO A 176 11.18 -5.01 -10.84
N HIS A 177 12.44 -4.77 -10.44
CA HIS A 177 13.59 -5.49 -11.01
C HIS A 177 13.64 -6.94 -10.54
N ILE A 178 13.41 -7.19 -9.24
CA ILE A 178 13.31 -8.54 -8.69
C ILE A 178 12.13 -9.28 -9.31
N ASP A 179 10.94 -8.65 -9.42
CA ASP A 179 9.76 -9.27 -10.02
C ASP A 179 10.01 -9.70 -11.47
N ARG A 180 10.69 -8.85 -12.26
CA ARG A 180 11.05 -9.18 -13.63
C ARG A 180 11.99 -10.38 -13.71
N LEU A 181 13.08 -10.38 -12.92
CA LEU A 181 14.05 -11.50 -12.89
C LEU A 181 13.39 -12.79 -12.38
N ALA A 182 12.54 -12.69 -11.36
CA ALA A 182 11.85 -13.82 -10.76
C ALA A 182 10.94 -14.59 -11.73
N ARG A 183 10.46 -13.95 -12.79
CA ARG A 183 9.64 -14.62 -13.83
C ARG A 183 10.46 -15.57 -14.71
N GLU A 184 11.77 -15.42 -14.76
CA GLU A 184 12.68 -16.21 -15.57
C GLU A 184 13.42 -17.27 -14.74
N GLY A 185 13.36 -17.16 -13.39
CA GLY A 185 14.06 -18.04 -12.45
C GLY A 185 13.20 -19.16 -11.87
N ASP A 186 13.86 -20.12 -11.22
CA ASP A 186 13.22 -21.22 -10.49
C ASP A 186 12.96 -20.80 -9.03
N PRO A 187 11.68 -20.69 -8.59
CA PRO A 187 11.32 -20.33 -7.22
C PRO A 187 11.72 -21.39 -6.19
N THR A 188 12.13 -22.58 -6.62
CA THR A 188 12.53 -23.70 -5.76
C THR A 188 14.05 -23.92 -5.71
N ALA A 189 14.83 -23.18 -6.51
CA ALA A 189 16.28 -23.35 -6.64
C ALA A 189 17.00 -23.13 -5.30
N ILE A 190 16.52 -22.19 -4.46
CA ILE A 190 17.13 -21.85 -3.18
C ILE A 190 16.06 -21.87 -2.09
N ARG A 191 16.27 -22.72 -1.07
CA ARG A 191 15.34 -22.81 0.05
C ARG A 191 15.61 -21.72 1.09
N PHE A 192 15.04 -20.53 0.86
CA PHE A 192 15.08 -19.46 1.85
C PHE A 192 14.08 -19.67 3.00
N PRO A 193 14.37 -19.14 4.21
CA PRO A 193 13.48 -19.27 5.36
C PRO A 193 12.17 -18.50 5.20
N ARG A 194 11.12 -18.98 5.87
CA ARG A 194 9.81 -18.31 6.01
C ARG A 194 9.70 -17.77 7.43
N GLY A 195 9.65 -16.46 7.58
CA GLY A 195 9.61 -15.80 8.89
C GLY A 195 8.34 -16.14 9.67
N LEU A 196 8.47 -16.35 10.99
CA LEU A 196 7.36 -16.56 11.92
C LEU A 196 6.37 -17.68 11.53
N THR A 197 6.89 -18.76 10.93
CA THR A 197 6.06 -19.91 10.52
C THR A 197 6.24 -21.13 11.42
N ALA A 198 7.22 -21.13 12.33
CA ALA A 198 7.44 -22.24 13.25
C ALA A 198 6.27 -22.35 14.25
N ALA A 199 5.99 -23.55 14.74
CA ALA A 199 4.86 -23.82 15.66
C ALA A 199 4.87 -22.90 16.90
N LYS A 200 6.06 -22.64 17.47
CA LYS A 200 6.23 -21.74 18.63
C LYS A 200 5.83 -20.28 18.34
N ASP A 201 5.93 -19.85 17.08
CA ASP A 201 5.62 -18.48 16.69
C ASP A 201 4.12 -18.31 16.41
N GLN A 202 3.40 -19.41 16.08
CA GLN A 202 1.98 -19.36 15.74
C GLN A 202 1.07 -18.99 16.92
N GLU A 203 1.48 -19.25 18.15
CA GLU A 203 0.70 -18.85 19.32
C GLU A 203 0.65 -17.34 19.51
N LYS A 204 1.78 -16.66 19.27
CA LYS A 204 1.96 -15.23 19.56
C LYS A 204 1.90 -14.36 18.30
N HIS A 205 2.36 -14.88 17.17
CA HIS A 205 2.57 -14.14 15.91
C HIS A 205 1.84 -14.82 14.74
N ALA A 206 0.62 -15.32 15.00
CA ALA A 206 -0.16 -16.03 13.98
C ALA A 206 -0.33 -15.24 12.67
N TYR A 207 -0.48 -13.92 12.79
CA TYR A 207 -0.75 -13.02 11.68
C TYR A 207 0.34 -11.96 11.45
N ASP A 208 1.37 -11.92 12.33
CA ASP A 208 2.49 -11.01 12.15
C ASP A 208 3.46 -11.52 11.08
N PHE A 209 4.18 -10.59 10.46
CA PHE A 209 5.18 -10.85 9.44
C PHE A 209 6.58 -10.49 9.94
N SER A 210 7.61 -11.05 9.32
CA SER A 210 9.00 -10.69 9.54
C SER A 210 9.83 -11.05 8.31
N PHE A 211 10.59 -10.10 7.79
CA PHE A 211 11.40 -10.25 6.59
C PHE A 211 12.88 -9.98 6.80
N SER A 212 13.31 -9.45 7.96
CA SER A 212 14.72 -9.17 8.25
C SER A 212 15.57 -10.44 8.31
N GLY A 213 15.02 -11.53 8.84
CA GLY A 213 15.69 -12.84 8.84
C GLY A 213 15.87 -13.42 7.44
N LEU A 214 14.88 -13.25 6.58
CA LEU A 214 14.94 -13.65 5.17
C LEU A 214 16.00 -12.85 4.41
N LYS A 215 16.01 -11.52 4.54
CA LYS A 215 17.02 -10.64 3.97
C LYS A 215 18.45 -11.06 4.38
N THR A 216 18.63 -11.37 5.67
CA THR A 216 19.93 -11.84 6.19
C THR A 216 20.33 -13.18 5.58
N ALA A 217 19.38 -14.08 5.37
CA ALA A 217 19.65 -15.36 4.72
C ALA A 217 20.07 -15.19 3.26
N VAL A 218 19.44 -14.29 2.52
CA VAL A 218 19.86 -13.93 1.14
C VAL A 218 21.26 -13.35 1.14
N ALA A 219 21.56 -12.39 2.05
CA ALA A 219 22.88 -11.76 2.13
C ALA A 219 23.98 -12.80 2.36
N ARG A 220 23.80 -13.68 3.34
CA ARG A 220 24.79 -14.75 3.64
C ARG A 220 24.96 -15.72 2.48
N TRP A 221 23.87 -16.03 1.76
CA TRP A 221 23.92 -16.92 0.61
C TRP A 221 24.73 -16.30 -0.54
N VAL A 222 24.51 -15.00 -0.80
CA VAL A 222 25.22 -14.23 -1.84
C VAL A 222 26.72 -14.10 -1.46
N GLU A 223 27.04 -13.71 -0.23
CA GLU A 223 28.40 -13.61 0.29
C GLU A 223 29.16 -14.93 0.13
N ALA A 224 28.56 -16.05 0.54
CA ALA A 224 29.19 -17.37 0.43
C ALA A 224 29.55 -17.75 -1.03
N ARG A 225 28.72 -17.38 -2.01
CA ARG A 225 29.01 -17.61 -3.42
C ARG A 225 30.09 -16.68 -3.95
N GLN A 226 30.07 -15.42 -3.57
CA GLN A 226 31.10 -14.46 -3.94
C GLN A 226 32.48 -14.89 -3.39
N ASP A 227 32.54 -15.35 -2.14
CA ASP A 227 33.77 -15.86 -1.52
C ASP A 227 34.31 -17.12 -2.21
N ALA A 228 33.39 -17.96 -2.74
CA ALA A 228 33.74 -19.13 -3.54
C ALA A 228 34.12 -18.80 -5.00
N GLY A 229 33.97 -17.55 -5.44
CA GLY A 229 34.20 -17.13 -6.82
C GLY A 229 33.14 -17.65 -7.79
N GLU A 230 31.94 -17.98 -7.29
CA GLU A 230 30.83 -18.49 -8.08
C GLU A 230 29.94 -17.34 -8.57
N GLU A 231 29.33 -17.53 -9.75
CA GLU A 231 28.35 -16.59 -10.29
C GLU A 231 27.08 -16.59 -9.47
N ILE A 232 26.45 -15.43 -9.31
CA ILE A 232 25.16 -15.28 -8.66
C ILE A 232 24.05 -15.43 -9.73
N PRO A 233 23.24 -16.49 -9.67
CA PRO A 233 22.09 -16.67 -10.59
C PRO A 233 20.98 -15.73 -10.17
N LEU A 234 20.96 -14.50 -10.70
CA LEU A 234 20.08 -13.41 -10.28
C LEU A 234 18.61 -13.78 -10.43
N GLU A 235 18.26 -14.53 -11.47
CA GLU A 235 16.90 -14.98 -11.74
C GLU A 235 16.40 -15.95 -10.65
N ASP A 236 17.21 -16.96 -10.32
CA ASP A 236 16.84 -17.97 -9.31
C ASP A 236 16.80 -17.39 -7.88
N VAL A 237 17.76 -16.52 -7.55
CA VAL A 237 17.76 -15.81 -6.25
C VAL A 237 16.52 -14.95 -6.13
N SER A 238 16.19 -14.19 -7.18
CA SER A 238 15.02 -13.33 -7.23
C SER A 238 13.72 -14.13 -7.11
N ALA A 239 13.61 -15.24 -7.86
CA ALA A 239 12.44 -16.11 -7.83
C ALA A 239 12.25 -16.77 -6.47
N SER A 240 13.32 -17.36 -5.90
CA SER A 240 13.28 -18.04 -4.61
C SER A 240 13.00 -17.08 -3.45
N PHE A 241 13.55 -15.85 -3.50
CA PHE A 241 13.29 -14.80 -2.52
C PHE A 241 11.83 -14.32 -2.59
N ALA A 242 11.33 -13.97 -3.79
CA ALA A 242 9.96 -13.52 -3.99
C ALA A 242 8.94 -14.59 -3.59
N ALA A 243 9.22 -15.87 -3.90
CA ALA A 243 8.40 -17.00 -3.47
C ALA A 243 8.34 -17.12 -1.94
N ALA A 244 9.47 -16.87 -1.26
CA ALA A 244 9.47 -16.92 0.21
C ALA A 244 8.60 -15.84 0.84
N VAL A 245 8.60 -14.63 0.28
CA VAL A 245 7.75 -13.51 0.75
C VAL A 245 6.28 -13.78 0.45
N ALA A 246 5.95 -14.12 -0.80
CA ALA A 246 4.58 -14.40 -1.23
C ALA A 246 3.95 -15.56 -0.44
N ASP A 247 4.72 -16.60 -0.15
CA ASP A 247 4.29 -17.77 0.62
C ASP A 247 3.85 -17.38 2.04
N VAL A 248 4.67 -16.61 2.77
CA VAL A 248 4.33 -16.17 4.13
C VAL A 248 3.12 -15.25 4.15
N LEU A 249 3.08 -14.25 3.25
CA LEU A 249 1.97 -13.30 3.15
C LEU A 249 0.64 -14.04 2.90
N THR A 250 0.61 -14.88 1.88
CA THR A 250 -0.64 -15.56 1.48
C THR A 250 -1.06 -16.65 2.47
N ALA A 251 -0.12 -17.46 3.00
CA ALA A 251 -0.45 -18.53 3.94
C ALA A 251 -1.11 -17.98 5.22
N LYS A 252 -0.53 -16.92 5.81
CA LYS A 252 -1.09 -16.30 7.02
C LYS A 252 -2.42 -15.61 6.74
N THR A 253 -2.56 -14.97 5.58
CA THR A 253 -3.81 -14.31 5.17
C THR A 253 -4.94 -15.31 4.99
N ILE A 254 -4.71 -16.43 4.30
CA ILE A 254 -5.72 -17.49 4.12
C ILE A 254 -6.08 -18.13 5.46
N ALA A 255 -5.10 -18.35 6.34
CA ALA A 255 -5.36 -18.85 7.69
C ALA A 255 -6.26 -17.90 8.49
N ALA A 256 -6.02 -16.58 8.38
CA ALA A 256 -6.86 -15.55 9.01
C ALA A 256 -8.28 -15.55 8.43
N CYS A 257 -8.45 -15.60 7.10
CA CYS A 257 -9.76 -15.68 6.47
C CYS A 257 -10.57 -16.87 7.02
N ARG A 258 -9.96 -18.05 7.04
CA ARG A 258 -10.61 -19.28 7.57
C ARG A 258 -10.98 -19.15 9.04
N ARG A 259 -10.06 -18.64 9.87
CA ARG A 259 -10.29 -18.52 11.32
C ARG A 259 -11.39 -17.50 11.66
N HIS A 260 -11.50 -16.43 10.88
CA HIS A 260 -12.48 -15.37 11.12
C HIS A 260 -13.77 -15.54 10.29
N GLY A 261 -13.87 -16.60 9.48
CA GLY A 261 -15.06 -16.86 8.65
C GLY A 261 -15.30 -15.76 7.63
N VAL A 262 -14.22 -15.30 6.97
CA VAL A 262 -14.27 -14.26 5.92
C VAL A 262 -14.02 -14.92 4.58
N ASP A 263 -14.87 -14.63 3.62
CA ASP A 263 -14.87 -15.20 2.27
C ASP A 263 -14.44 -14.23 1.17
N THR A 264 -14.03 -13.02 1.54
CA THR A 264 -13.52 -12.00 0.60
C THR A 264 -12.18 -11.46 1.09
N LEU A 265 -11.16 -11.54 0.24
CA LEU A 265 -9.83 -10.98 0.45
C LEU A 265 -9.59 -9.79 -0.49
N VAL A 266 -9.32 -8.63 0.07
CA VAL A 266 -8.82 -7.46 -0.66
C VAL A 266 -7.30 -7.38 -0.48
N VAL A 267 -6.54 -7.19 -1.57
CA VAL A 267 -5.08 -7.00 -1.50
C VAL A 267 -4.75 -5.64 -2.07
N GLY A 268 -4.14 -4.78 -1.25
CA GLY A 268 -3.79 -3.40 -1.62
C GLY A 268 -2.33 -3.06 -1.34
N GLY A 269 -1.92 -1.85 -1.73
CA GLY A 269 -0.56 -1.33 -1.57
C GLY A 269 0.36 -1.69 -2.74
N GLY A 270 1.48 -0.94 -2.89
CA GLY A 270 2.37 -1.03 -4.05
C GLY A 270 2.93 -2.43 -4.32
N PHE A 271 3.17 -3.21 -3.27
CA PHE A 271 3.66 -4.58 -3.42
C PHE A 271 2.61 -5.55 -3.98
N SER A 272 1.32 -5.20 -3.96
CA SER A 272 0.27 -5.99 -4.62
C SER A 272 0.42 -6.06 -6.15
N ALA A 273 1.32 -5.29 -6.74
CA ALA A 273 1.72 -5.42 -8.15
C ALA A 273 2.65 -6.61 -8.43
N ASN A 274 3.28 -7.19 -7.39
CA ASN A 274 4.19 -8.33 -7.53
C ASN A 274 3.48 -9.56 -8.12
N SER A 275 4.07 -10.14 -9.18
CA SER A 275 3.43 -11.23 -9.93
C SER A 275 3.28 -12.50 -9.11
N GLN A 276 4.32 -12.92 -8.37
CA GLN A 276 4.25 -14.14 -7.56
C GLN A 276 3.25 -14.02 -6.41
N LEU A 277 3.13 -12.83 -5.80
CA LEU A 277 2.08 -12.61 -4.80
C LEU A 277 0.69 -12.76 -5.40
N ARG A 278 0.44 -12.16 -6.58
CA ARG A 278 -0.86 -12.25 -7.28
C ARG A 278 -1.22 -13.68 -7.65
N ASP A 279 -0.28 -14.39 -8.25
CA ASP A 279 -0.49 -15.76 -8.73
C ASP A 279 -0.78 -16.70 -7.54
N LEU A 280 0.04 -16.63 -6.50
CA LEU A 280 -0.13 -17.48 -5.32
C LEU A 280 -1.38 -17.12 -4.49
N ALA A 281 -1.73 -15.83 -4.42
CA ALA A 281 -2.97 -15.39 -3.78
C ALA A 281 -4.19 -15.92 -4.55
N ALA A 282 -4.17 -15.85 -5.89
CA ALA A 282 -5.25 -16.36 -6.73
C ALA A 282 -5.43 -17.88 -6.57
N GLU A 283 -4.35 -18.64 -6.60
CA GLU A 283 -4.35 -20.09 -6.39
C GLU A 283 -4.95 -20.45 -5.02
N ARG A 284 -4.40 -19.89 -3.95
CA ARG A 284 -4.83 -20.20 -2.57
C ARG A 284 -6.25 -19.74 -2.25
N CYS A 285 -6.67 -18.60 -2.80
CA CYS A 285 -8.05 -18.13 -2.65
C CYS A 285 -9.02 -19.07 -3.36
N ALA A 286 -8.70 -19.50 -4.59
CA ALA A 286 -9.53 -20.45 -5.33
C ALA A 286 -9.66 -21.79 -4.58
N GLU A 287 -8.57 -22.34 -4.04
CA GLU A 287 -8.59 -23.55 -3.23
C GLU A 287 -9.38 -23.41 -1.93
N ALA A 288 -9.38 -22.21 -1.34
CA ALA A 288 -10.08 -21.92 -0.09
C ALA A 288 -11.54 -21.48 -0.29
N GLY A 289 -12.00 -21.25 -1.52
CA GLY A 289 -13.32 -20.69 -1.81
C GLY A 289 -13.48 -19.23 -1.38
N ILE A 290 -12.38 -18.45 -1.42
CA ILE A 290 -12.33 -17.04 -1.04
C ILE A 290 -12.36 -16.20 -2.32
N GLU A 291 -13.22 -15.19 -2.36
CA GLU A 291 -13.21 -14.17 -3.41
C GLU A 291 -11.97 -13.29 -3.26
N LEU A 292 -11.13 -13.24 -4.30
CA LEU A 292 -9.94 -12.39 -4.33
C LEU A 292 -10.23 -11.10 -5.11
N ARG A 293 -9.98 -9.95 -4.49
CA ARG A 293 -10.07 -8.62 -5.08
C ARG A 293 -8.70 -7.95 -5.03
N ILE A 294 -8.08 -7.77 -6.18
CA ILE A 294 -6.83 -7.01 -6.33
C ILE A 294 -7.07 -5.91 -7.36
N PRO A 295 -6.86 -4.63 -7.01
CA PRO A 295 -7.06 -3.55 -7.95
C PRO A 295 -6.07 -3.63 -9.13
N PRO A 296 -6.39 -3.03 -10.28
CA PRO A 296 -5.45 -2.83 -11.38
C PRO A 296 -4.16 -2.15 -10.90
N ILE A 297 -3.03 -2.47 -11.55
CA ILE A 297 -1.68 -2.02 -11.13
C ILE A 297 -1.61 -0.50 -10.91
N ARG A 298 -2.32 0.29 -11.74
CA ARG A 298 -2.36 1.75 -11.60
C ARG A 298 -2.88 2.27 -10.25
N TYR A 299 -3.61 1.44 -9.49
CA TYR A 299 -4.13 1.79 -8.17
C TYR A 299 -3.39 1.10 -7.02
N CYS A 300 -2.35 0.32 -7.31
CA CYS A 300 -1.58 -0.35 -6.28
C CYS A 300 -0.61 0.61 -5.57
N THR A 301 0.06 1.49 -6.31
CA THR A 301 0.95 2.52 -5.74
C THR A 301 0.15 3.68 -5.14
N ASP A 302 0.82 4.57 -4.39
CA ASP A 302 0.21 5.76 -3.82
C ASP A 302 -0.42 6.64 -4.91
N ASN A 303 -1.68 7.02 -4.71
CA ASN A 303 -2.44 7.80 -5.68
C ASN A 303 -3.54 8.62 -4.98
N GLY A 304 -4.14 9.58 -5.70
CA GLY A 304 -5.24 10.38 -5.17
C GLY A 304 -6.55 9.59 -5.04
N ALA A 305 -6.77 8.62 -5.93
CA ALA A 305 -8.02 7.87 -6.01
C ALA A 305 -8.31 7.07 -4.73
N MET A 306 -7.27 6.48 -4.09
CA MET A 306 -7.42 5.73 -2.84
C MET A 306 -7.93 6.61 -1.69
N ILE A 307 -7.45 7.85 -1.61
CA ILE A 307 -7.84 8.80 -0.57
C ILE A 307 -9.22 9.38 -0.87
N ALA A 308 -9.51 9.67 -2.13
CA ALA A 308 -10.82 10.13 -2.55
C ALA A 308 -11.91 9.04 -2.36
N ALA A 309 -11.60 7.77 -2.61
CA ALA A 309 -12.50 6.64 -2.34
C ALA A 309 -12.84 6.52 -0.86
N LEU A 310 -11.82 6.57 0.02
CA LEU A 310 -12.03 6.52 1.46
C LEU A 310 -12.80 7.74 1.95
N GLY A 311 -12.46 8.95 1.47
CA GLY A 311 -13.21 10.18 1.75
C GLY A 311 -14.67 10.09 1.32
N ALA A 312 -14.95 9.53 0.14
CA ALA A 312 -16.30 9.30 -0.35
C ALA A 312 -17.09 8.33 0.55
N ALA A 313 -16.43 7.27 1.05
CA ALA A 313 -17.04 6.34 2.02
C ALA A 313 -17.38 7.04 3.34
N VAL A 314 -16.46 7.88 3.86
CA VAL A 314 -16.68 8.67 5.09
C VAL A 314 -17.88 9.63 4.93
N VAL A 315 -17.92 10.37 3.81
CA VAL A 315 -19.06 11.28 3.49
C VAL A 315 -20.37 10.51 3.37
N ARG A 316 -20.39 9.38 2.68
CA ARG A 316 -21.56 8.53 2.49
C ARG A 316 -22.12 8.00 3.81
N ARG A 317 -21.25 7.70 4.78
CA ARG A 317 -21.64 7.31 6.15
C ARG A 317 -22.13 8.47 7.00
N GLY A 318 -22.04 9.71 6.52
CA GLY A 318 -22.50 10.90 7.23
C GLY A 318 -21.67 11.23 8.46
N LEU A 319 -20.39 10.82 8.49
CA LEU A 319 -19.51 11.19 9.61
C LEU A 319 -19.23 12.70 9.61
N PRO A 320 -18.98 13.29 10.79
CA PRO A 320 -18.65 14.71 10.88
C PRO A 320 -17.35 15.02 10.13
N ALA A 321 -17.30 16.22 9.55
CA ALA A 321 -16.07 16.74 8.97
C ALA A 321 -15.00 16.93 10.06
N SER A 322 -13.76 16.81 9.66
CA SER A 322 -12.59 17.09 10.49
C SER A 322 -12.53 18.59 10.84
N ASP A 323 -12.06 18.91 12.03
CA ASP A 323 -11.75 20.28 12.39
C ASP A 323 -10.53 20.81 11.60
N PHE A 324 -10.52 22.11 11.27
CA PHE A 324 -9.37 22.71 10.59
C PHE A 324 -8.09 22.71 11.45
N GLY A 325 -8.20 22.42 12.74
CA GLY A 325 -7.08 22.21 13.65
C GLY A 325 -6.40 20.85 13.54
N ILE A 326 -6.91 19.90 12.72
CA ILE A 326 -6.28 18.57 12.60
C ILE A 326 -4.79 18.71 12.33
N GLY A 327 -3.99 17.86 13.01
CA GLY A 327 -2.57 17.69 12.76
C GLY A 327 -2.31 16.57 11.73
N VAL A 328 -1.04 16.28 11.53
CA VAL A 328 -0.58 15.08 10.84
C VAL A 328 -0.02 14.10 11.88
N ASP A 329 -0.25 12.81 11.67
CA ASP A 329 0.27 11.76 12.54
C ASP A 329 1.05 10.75 11.72
N SER A 330 2.39 10.75 11.88
CA SER A 330 3.28 9.83 11.16
C SER A 330 3.10 8.37 11.57
N THR A 331 2.45 8.13 12.71
CA THR A 331 2.25 6.81 13.32
C THR A 331 0.76 6.50 13.53
N MET A 332 -0.12 7.17 12.79
CA MET A 332 -1.57 7.01 12.92
C MET A 332 -1.97 5.53 12.98
N PRO A 333 -2.67 5.09 14.04
CA PRO A 333 -3.14 3.71 14.16
C PRO A 333 -4.07 3.33 13.00
N LEU A 334 -4.02 2.07 12.57
CA LEU A 334 -4.81 1.60 11.42
C LEU A 334 -6.31 1.56 11.71
N GLU A 335 -6.69 1.44 12.99
CA GLU A 335 -8.09 1.52 13.45
C GLU A 335 -8.66 2.95 13.39
N THR A 336 -7.79 3.97 13.31
CA THR A 336 -8.20 5.36 13.13
C THR A 336 -8.37 5.68 11.66
N VAL A 337 -9.57 5.59 11.15
CA VAL A 337 -9.86 5.78 9.71
C VAL A 337 -9.94 7.26 9.34
N THR A 338 -10.52 8.09 10.21
CA THR A 338 -10.68 9.54 10.00
C THR A 338 -10.41 10.31 11.30
N VAL A 339 -9.96 11.55 11.19
CA VAL A 339 -9.62 12.47 12.30
C VAL A 339 -10.33 13.80 12.16
#